data_86da9d7bfdc010c3eaadd6bb4859d44e
#
_entry.id   86da9d7bfdc010c3eaadd6bb4859d44e
#
_cell.length_a   1.000
_cell.length_b   1.000
_cell.length_c   1.000
_cell.angle_alpha   90.00
_cell.angle_beta   90.00
_cell.angle_gamma   90.00
#
_symmetry.space_group_name_H-M   'P 1'
#
loop_
_entity.id
_entity.type
_entity.pdbx_description
1 polymer ?
#
loop_
_entity_poly.entity_id
_entity_poly.type
_entity_poly.pdbx_seq_one_letter_code
_entity_poly.pdbx_strand_id
1 'polypeptide(L)'
;MNANKKTTAMKDRKVILSTLWIFAILNYLYADITGLMDSSVLKEILTGSVGGLQITQAFLLGGAILMETAIVMVLLSRVLKYRANRLANIVTGVIHTAAVFLSMFVGTPALYYIFFGTIEIACTLFIVWYAWTWPKQEGQPLGETL
;
A
#
# COMPACT_ATOMS: atom_id res chain seq x y z
N MET A 1 -26.56 17.24 12.41
CA MET A 1 -25.85 15.98 12.66
C MET A 1 -24.88 16.20 13.81
N ASN A 2 -25.00 15.49 14.95
CA ASN A 2 -24.26 15.75 16.18
C ASN A 2 -22.73 15.65 15.98
N ALA A 3 -21.96 16.58 16.57
CA ALA A 3 -20.50 16.61 16.53
C ALA A 3 -19.87 15.28 16.95
N ASN A 4 -20.45 14.61 17.94
CA ASN A 4 -20.02 13.28 18.41
C ASN A 4 -20.09 12.20 17.32
N LYS A 5 -21.12 12.19 16.47
CA LYS A 5 -21.28 11.24 15.37
C LYS A 5 -20.25 11.47 14.25
N LYS A 6 -19.87 12.75 13.99
CA LYS A 6 -18.81 13.10 13.03
C LYS A 6 -17.42 12.64 13.50
N THR A 7 -17.12 12.82 14.80
CA THR A 7 -15.83 12.40 15.37
C THR A 7 -15.66 10.89 15.34
N THR A 8 -16.70 10.13 15.65
CA THR A 8 -16.70 8.66 15.58
C THR A 8 -16.46 8.19 14.14
N ALA A 9 -17.20 8.71 13.17
CA ALA A 9 -17.06 8.33 11.77
C ALA A 9 -15.66 8.62 11.19
N MET A 10 -14.99 9.68 11.67
CA MET A 10 -13.60 9.96 11.28
C MET A 10 -12.60 8.99 11.89
N LYS A 11 -12.80 8.64 13.16
CA LYS A 11 -11.97 7.64 13.85
C LYS A 11 -12.08 6.29 13.15
N ASP A 12 -13.29 5.90 12.76
CA ASP A 12 -13.57 4.65 12.07
C ASP A 12 -12.86 4.60 10.70
N ARG A 13 -12.86 5.69 9.92
CA ARG A 13 -12.16 5.74 8.63
C ARG A 13 -10.65 5.60 8.77
N LYS A 14 -10.05 6.22 9.77
CA LYS A 14 -8.62 6.07 10.06
C LYS A 14 -8.26 4.62 10.40
N VAL A 15 -9.10 3.97 11.19
CA VAL A 15 -8.93 2.56 11.57
C VAL A 15 -9.03 1.66 10.35
N ILE A 16 -10.04 1.87 9.49
CA ILE A 16 -10.23 1.08 8.27
C ILE A 16 -9.03 1.23 7.34
N LEU A 17 -8.56 2.45 7.06
CA LEU A 17 -7.38 2.67 6.21
C LEU A 17 -6.13 1.98 6.77
N SER A 18 -5.88 2.12 8.08
CA SER A 18 -4.77 1.42 8.73
C SER A 18 -4.89 -0.11 8.61
N THR A 19 -6.09 -0.67 8.76
CA THR A 19 -6.34 -2.11 8.62
C THR A 19 -6.15 -2.58 7.17
N LEU A 20 -6.56 -1.78 6.19
CA LEU A 20 -6.35 -2.10 4.77
C LEU A 20 -4.85 -2.12 4.43
N TRP A 21 -4.05 -1.23 5.00
CA TRP A 21 -2.59 -1.29 4.83
C TRP A 21 -1.98 -2.54 5.45
N ILE A 22 -2.45 -2.96 6.65
CA ILE A 22 -2.02 -4.25 7.23
C ILE A 22 -2.35 -5.40 6.30
N PHE A 23 -3.57 -5.42 5.74
CA PHE A 23 -3.99 -6.46 4.81
C PHE A 23 -3.11 -6.48 3.55
N ALA A 24 -2.81 -5.31 2.96
CA ALA A 24 -1.94 -5.19 1.80
C ALA A 24 -0.52 -5.73 2.09
N ILE A 25 0.08 -5.34 3.22
CA ILE A 25 1.43 -5.77 3.63
C ILE A 25 1.48 -7.29 3.81
N LEU A 26 0.46 -7.89 4.42
CA LEU A 26 0.40 -9.34 4.58
C LEU A 26 0.32 -10.05 3.22
N ASN A 27 -0.42 -9.52 2.25
CA ASN A 27 -0.46 -10.08 0.90
C ASN A 27 0.90 -9.99 0.21
N TYR A 28 1.59 -8.83 0.26
CA TYR A 28 2.96 -8.67 -0.26
C TYR A 28 3.90 -9.72 0.34
N LEU A 29 3.89 -9.84 1.67
CA LEU A 29 4.75 -10.79 2.37
C LEU A 29 4.47 -12.24 1.96
N TYR A 30 3.18 -12.62 1.85
CA TYR A 30 2.82 -13.98 1.43
C TYR A 30 3.14 -14.24 -0.04
N ALA A 31 3.01 -13.27 -0.93
CA ALA A 31 3.44 -13.37 -2.32
C ALA A 31 4.95 -13.64 -2.41
N ASP A 32 5.77 -12.89 -1.66
CA ASP A 32 7.22 -13.06 -1.62
C ASP A 32 7.62 -14.42 -1.04
N ILE A 33 7.02 -14.84 0.08
CA ILE A 33 7.29 -16.15 0.68
C ILE A 33 6.91 -17.28 -0.27
N THR A 34 5.76 -17.18 -0.95
CA THR A 34 5.33 -18.18 -1.94
C THR A 34 6.28 -18.22 -3.12
N GLY A 35 6.79 -17.06 -3.56
CA GLY A 35 7.81 -16.96 -4.59
C GLY A 35 9.11 -17.67 -4.23
N LEU A 36 9.54 -17.60 -2.96
CA LEU A 36 10.72 -18.32 -2.47
C LEU A 36 10.52 -19.85 -2.44
N MET A 37 9.26 -20.31 -2.39
CA MET A 37 8.93 -21.75 -2.49
C MET A 37 8.94 -22.27 -3.95
N ASP A 38 8.86 -21.37 -4.93
CA ASP A 38 8.97 -21.73 -6.35
C ASP A 38 10.45 -21.95 -6.71
N SER A 39 10.79 -23.19 -7.05
CA SER A 39 12.17 -23.58 -7.34
C SER A 39 12.78 -22.85 -8.55
N SER A 40 11.96 -22.38 -9.49
CA SER A 40 12.41 -21.63 -10.66
C SER A 40 12.80 -20.20 -10.28
N VAL A 41 11.94 -19.53 -9.50
CA VAL A 41 12.19 -18.17 -8.96
C VAL A 41 13.37 -18.19 -8.01
N LEU A 42 13.45 -19.18 -7.13
CA LEU A 42 14.56 -19.32 -6.20
C LEU A 42 15.90 -19.49 -6.91
N LYS A 43 15.96 -20.28 -8.01
CA LYS A 43 17.17 -20.40 -8.84
C LYS A 43 17.58 -19.08 -9.46
N GLU A 44 16.64 -18.30 -10.00
CA GLU A 44 16.93 -16.97 -10.54
C GLU A 44 17.51 -16.05 -9.46
N ILE A 45 16.90 -16.01 -8.28
CA ILE A 45 17.38 -15.19 -7.14
C ILE A 45 18.80 -15.60 -6.75
N LEU A 46 19.11 -16.89 -6.68
CA LEU A 46 20.44 -17.39 -6.34
C LEU A 46 21.50 -17.02 -7.41
N THR A 47 21.10 -16.81 -8.64
CA THR A 47 21.98 -16.30 -9.72
C THR A 47 22.07 -14.77 -9.78
N GLY A 48 21.38 -14.07 -8.86
CA GLY A 48 21.38 -12.62 -8.77
C GLY A 48 20.45 -11.92 -9.76
N SER A 49 19.39 -12.61 -10.20
CA SER A 49 18.38 -12.05 -11.10
C SER A 49 16.97 -12.44 -10.68
N VAL A 50 15.98 -11.70 -11.14
CA VAL A 50 14.54 -12.03 -11.00
C VAL A 50 13.81 -11.50 -12.24
N GLY A 51 13.10 -12.39 -12.96
CA GLY A 51 12.38 -12.02 -14.19
C GLY A 51 13.26 -11.32 -15.23
N GLY A 52 14.56 -11.66 -15.30
CA GLY A 52 15.53 -11.03 -16.19
C GLY A 52 16.14 -9.71 -15.68
N LEU A 53 15.69 -9.19 -14.54
CA LEU A 53 16.27 -8.00 -13.90
C LEU A 53 17.40 -8.39 -12.94
N GLN A 54 18.49 -7.64 -12.98
CA GLN A 54 19.61 -7.82 -12.03
C GLN A 54 19.26 -7.36 -10.64
N ILE A 55 19.46 -8.21 -9.64
CA ILE A 55 19.27 -7.90 -8.22
C ILE A 55 20.50 -7.11 -7.74
N THR A 56 20.44 -5.79 -7.89
CA THR A 56 21.48 -4.88 -7.38
C THR A 56 21.11 -4.36 -5.98
N GLN A 57 22.09 -3.79 -5.26
CA GLN A 57 21.81 -3.11 -3.98
C GLN A 57 20.80 -1.97 -4.13
N ALA A 58 20.83 -1.24 -5.26
CA ALA A 58 19.87 -0.19 -5.56
C ALA A 58 18.46 -0.76 -5.78
N PHE A 59 18.33 -1.91 -6.45
CA PHE A 59 17.07 -2.62 -6.64
C PHE A 59 16.46 -3.04 -5.28
N LEU A 60 17.29 -3.67 -4.43
CA LEU A 60 16.85 -4.10 -3.09
C LEU A 60 16.45 -2.91 -2.21
N LEU A 61 17.24 -1.82 -2.24
CA LEU A 61 16.92 -0.62 -1.48
C LEU A 61 15.61 0.03 -1.97
N GLY A 62 15.39 0.08 -3.28
CA GLY A 62 14.15 0.59 -3.86
C GLY A 62 12.93 -0.21 -3.40
N GLY A 63 13.01 -1.53 -3.41
CA GLY A 63 11.97 -2.43 -2.90
C GLY A 63 11.74 -2.23 -1.39
N ALA A 64 12.81 -2.14 -0.60
CA ALA A 64 12.73 -1.89 0.84
C ALA A 64 12.06 -0.55 1.16
N ILE A 65 12.42 0.53 0.47
CA ILE A 65 11.78 1.85 0.63
C ILE A 65 10.30 1.77 0.27
N LEU A 66 9.95 1.11 -0.83
CA LEU A 66 8.56 0.94 -1.23
C LEU A 66 7.77 0.22 -0.13
N MET A 67 8.26 -0.92 0.36
CA MET A 67 7.59 -1.67 1.44
C MET A 67 7.47 -0.86 2.72
N GLU A 68 8.53 -0.12 3.11
CA GLU A 68 8.50 0.72 4.30
C GLU A 68 7.42 1.80 4.22
N THR A 69 7.13 2.35 3.01
CA THR A 69 6.03 3.32 2.87
C THR A 69 4.67 2.71 3.24
N ALA A 70 4.40 1.44 2.88
CA ALA A 70 3.17 0.75 3.27
C ALA A 70 3.10 0.52 4.78
N ILE A 71 4.22 0.09 5.40
CA ILE A 71 4.31 -0.16 6.84
C ILE A 71 4.07 1.13 7.62
N VAL A 72 4.71 2.21 7.21
CA VAL A 72 4.53 3.53 7.84
C VAL A 72 3.10 4.04 7.68
N MET A 73 2.44 3.73 6.57
CA MET A 73 1.03 4.12 6.35
C MET A 73 0.06 3.47 7.34
N VAL A 74 0.39 2.32 7.96
CA VAL A 74 -0.39 1.74 9.06
C VAL A 74 -0.48 2.73 10.23
N LEU A 75 0.64 3.35 10.59
CA LEU A 75 0.72 4.34 11.66
C LEU A 75 0.18 5.69 11.22
N LEU A 76 0.62 6.19 10.07
CA LEU A 76 0.24 7.50 9.56
C LEU A 76 -1.27 7.62 9.34
N SER A 77 -1.94 6.57 8.88
CA SER A 77 -3.40 6.55 8.74
C SER A 77 -4.13 6.80 10.06
N ARG A 78 -3.52 6.46 11.19
CA ARG A 78 -4.11 6.68 12.53
C ARG A 78 -3.83 8.06 13.08
N VAL A 79 -2.62 8.59 12.88
CA VAL A 79 -2.16 9.81 13.58
C VAL A 79 -2.33 11.09 12.76
N LEU A 80 -2.24 11.03 11.44
CA LEU A 80 -2.30 12.22 10.59
C LEU A 80 -3.63 12.98 10.69
N LYS A 81 -3.55 14.30 10.54
CA LYS A 81 -4.73 15.17 10.37
C LYS A 81 -5.43 14.86 9.05
N TYR A 82 -6.72 15.11 8.95
CA TYR A 82 -7.58 14.76 7.81
C TYR A 82 -6.97 15.00 6.43
N ARG A 83 -6.51 16.23 6.14
CA ARG A 83 -5.97 16.60 4.81
C ARG A 83 -4.71 15.79 4.46
N ALA A 84 -3.76 15.74 5.41
CA ALA A 84 -2.52 14.99 5.22
C ALA A 84 -2.78 13.48 5.11
N ASN A 85 -3.68 12.94 5.93
CA ASN A 85 -4.07 11.52 5.90
C ASN A 85 -4.67 11.13 4.55
N ARG A 86 -5.63 11.92 4.07
CA ARG A 86 -6.26 11.70 2.75
C ARG A 86 -5.23 11.71 1.63
N LEU A 87 -4.38 12.74 1.58
CA LEU A 87 -3.36 12.87 0.54
C LEU A 87 -2.34 11.73 0.59
N ALA A 88 -1.82 11.40 1.79
CA ALA A 88 -0.86 10.32 1.98
C ALA A 88 -1.41 8.98 1.51
N ASN A 89 -2.65 8.62 1.88
CA ASN A 89 -3.27 7.36 1.45
C ASN A 89 -3.49 7.31 -0.07
N ILE A 90 -3.89 8.43 -0.70
CA ILE A 90 -4.07 8.49 -2.16
C ILE A 90 -2.72 8.33 -2.87
N VAL A 91 -1.72 9.12 -2.49
CA VAL A 91 -0.40 9.10 -3.15
C VAL A 91 0.27 7.73 -2.99
N THR A 92 0.35 7.23 -1.75
CA THR A 92 0.97 5.93 -1.49
C THR A 92 0.19 4.80 -2.15
N GLY A 93 -1.14 4.82 -2.10
CA GLY A 93 -1.98 3.82 -2.75
C GLY A 93 -1.79 3.78 -4.28
N VAL A 94 -1.69 4.94 -4.94
CA VAL A 94 -1.41 5.01 -6.39
C VAL A 94 -0.01 4.47 -6.70
N ILE A 95 1.01 4.82 -5.91
CA ILE A 95 2.38 4.33 -6.10
C ILE A 95 2.41 2.80 -5.99
N HIS A 96 1.80 2.23 -4.95
CA HIS A 96 1.76 0.77 -4.76
C HIS A 96 0.95 0.07 -5.85
N THR A 97 -0.20 0.61 -6.25
CA THR A 97 -0.97 0.07 -7.38
C THR A 97 -0.13 0.02 -8.65
N ALA A 98 0.56 1.11 -8.97
CA ALA A 98 1.41 1.17 -10.15
C ALA A 98 2.61 0.20 -10.06
N ALA A 99 3.26 0.11 -8.89
CA ALA A 99 4.39 -0.78 -8.69
C ALA A 99 3.99 -2.25 -8.87
N VAL A 100 2.90 -2.70 -8.25
CA VAL A 100 2.39 -4.07 -8.40
C VAL A 100 1.93 -4.33 -9.83
N PHE A 101 1.22 -3.38 -10.45
CA PHE A 101 0.80 -3.52 -11.84
C PHE A 101 2.00 -3.67 -12.79
N LEU A 102 3.02 -2.83 -12.66
CA LEU A 102 4.23 -2.90 -13.48
C LEU A 102 5.02 -4.19 -13.23
N SER A 103 5.09 -4.68 -11.98
CA SER A 103 5.78 -5.92 -11.66
C SER A 103 5.17 -7.15 -12.35
N MET A 104 3.88 -7.12 -12.69
CA MET A 104 3.21 -8.18 -13.43
C MET A 104 3.73 -8.36 -14.87
N PHE A 105 4.47 -7.37 -15.39
CA PHE A 105 5.08 -7.43 -16.73
C PHE A 105 6.58 -7.79 -16.68
N VAL A 106 7.10 -8.08 -15.49
CA VAL A 106 8.48 -8.54 -15.31
C VAL A 106 8.53 -10.06 -15.44
N GLY A 107 9.19 -10.56 -16.47
CA GLY A 107 9.27 -11.99 -16.78
C GLY A 107 7.91 -12.59 -17.16
N THR A 108 7.73 -13.87 -16.86
CA THR A 108 6.47 -14.62 -17.02
C THR A 108 5.86 -14.86 -15.63
N PRO A 109 4.83 -14.11 -15.22
CA PRO A 109 4.31 -14.23 -13.89
C PRO A 109 3.64 -15.59 -13.65
N ALA A 110 3.97 -16.24 -12.53
CA ALA A 110 3.32 -17.47 -12.09
C ALA A 110 1.87 -17.20 -11.63
N LEU A 111 1.03 -18.22 -11.65
CA LEU A 111 -0.40 -18.09 -11.28
C LEU A 111 -0.60 -17.53 -9.87
N TYR A 112 0.21 -17.97 -8.89
CA TYR A 112 0.14 -17.43 -7.53
C TYR A 112 0.48 -15.94 -7.48
N TYR A 113 1.43 -15.49 -8.30
CA TYR A 113 1.82 -14.09 -8.37
C TYR A 113 0.69 -13.23 -8.95
N ILE A 114 0.03 -13.71 -10.01
CA ILE A 114 -1.16 -13.05 -10.57
C ILE A 114 -2.30 -12.99 -9.55
N PHE A 115 -2.50 -14.08 -8.79
CA PHE A 115 -3.52 -14.14 -7.75
C PHE A 115 -3.29 -13.09 -6.65
N PHE A 116 -2.12 -13.06 -6.03
CA PHE A 116 -1.80 -12.07 -5.00
C PHE A 116 -1.80 -10.65 -5.55
N GLY A 117 -1.17 -10.40 -6.69
CA GLY A 117 -1.11 -9.07 -7.29
C GLY A 117 -2.50 -8.53 -7.66
N THR A 118 -3.45 -9.38 -8.05
CA THR A 118 -4.85 -8.94 -8.27
C THR A 118 -5.48 -8.46 -6.97
N ILE A 119 -5.29 -9.17 -5.86
CA ILE A 119 -5.79 -8.80 -4.54
C ILE A 119 -5.15 -7.49 -4.07
N GLU A 120 -3.85 -7.36 -4.26
CA GLU A 120 -3.05 -6.18 -3.89
C GLU A 120 -3.50 -4.93 -4.63
N ILE A 121 -3.68 -5.03 -5.96
CA ILE A 121 -4.21 -3.95 -6.79
C ILE A 121 -5.62 -3.58 -6.34
N ALA A 122 -6.49 -4.55 -6.13
CA ALA A 122 -7.86 -4.29 -5.66
C ALA A 122 -7.86 -3.59 -4.30
N CYS A 123 -7.01 -4.03 -3.36
CA CYS A 123 -6.89 -3.43 -2.04
C CYS A 123 -6.36 -1.98 -2.10
N THR A 124 -5.28 -1.74 -2.85
CA THR A 124 -4.69 -0.39 -2.96
C THR A 124 -5.59 0.58 -3.71
N LEU A 125 -6.29 0.14 -4.76
CA LEU A 125 -7.34 0.93 -5.42
C LEU A 125 -8.50 1.24 -4.46
N PHE A 126 -8.90 0.28 -3.63
CA PHE A 126 -9.92 0.52 -2.61
C PHE A 126 -9.45 1.54 -1.56
N ILE A 127 -8.18 1.50 -1.12
CA ILE A 127 -7.59 2.52 -0.24
C ILE A 127 -7.69 3.91 -0.88
N VAL A 128 -7.29 4.02 -2.17
CA VAL A 128 -7.35 5.30 -2.91
C VAL A 128 -8.79 5.81 -2.99
N TRP A 129 -9.71 4.95 -3.41
CA TRP A 129 -11.12 5.30 -3.51
C TRP A 129 -11.71 5.71 -2.16
N TYR A 130 -11.43 4.95 -1.10
CA TYR A 130 -11.93 5.20 0.24
C TYR A 130 -11.38 6.50 0.85
N ALA A 131 -10.11 6.82 0.58
CA ALA A 131 -9.50 8.08 0.95
C ALA A 131 -10.04 9.25 0.09
N TRP A 132 -10.27 9.02 -1.20
CA TRP A 132 -10.82 10.03 -2.11
C TRP A 132 -12.25 10.45 -1.73
N THR A 133 -13.09 9.49 -1.41
CA THR A 133 -14.50 9.70 -1.02
C THR A 133 -14.66 10.19 0.43
N TRP A 134 -13.55 10.49 1.12
CA TRP A 134 -13.62 11.02 2.47
C TRP A 134 -14.21 12.44 2.46
N PRO A 135 -15.41 12.68 3.09
CA PRO A 135 -16.08 13.97 3.03
C PRO A 135 -15.21 15.09 3.63
N LYS A 136 -15.21 16.25 2.97
CA LYS A 136 -14.56 17.45 3.51
C LYS A 136 -15.22 17.81 4.85
N GLN A 137 -14.42 18.19 5.84
CA GLN A 137 -14.92 18.82 7.05
C GLN A 137 -15.34 20.25 6.73
N GLU A 138 -16.62 20.48 6.57
CA GLU A 138 -17.18 21.84 6.65
C GLU A 138 -17.09 22.30 8.11
N GLY A 139 -16.30 23.34 8.40
CA GLY A 139 -16.28 24.02 9.68
C GLY A 139 -15.02 23.88 10.55
N GLN A 140 -13.81 23.88 9.98
CA GLN A 140 -12.66 24.41 10.73
C GLN A 140 -12.43 25.85 10.30
N PRO A 141 -12.55 26.87 11.20
CA PRO A 141 -12.14 28.22 10.89
C PRO A 141 -10.66 28.21 10.51
N LEU A 142 -10.31 29.00 9.47
CA LEU A 142 -8.93 29.37 9.13
C LEU A 142 -8.36 30.20 10.29
N GLY A 143 -7.78 29.57 11.28
CA GLY A 143 -7.24 30.29 12.43
C GLY A 143 -6.90 29.41 13.61
N GLU A 144 -5.94 28.50 13.42
CA GLU A 144 -5.07 28.03 14.49
C GLU A 144 -3.83 27.43 13.85
N THR A 145 -3.05 28.33 13.25
CA THR A 145 -1.61 28.15 13.07
C THR A 145 -0.94 28.84 14.26
N LEU A 146 -0.62 28.08 15.27
CA LEU A 146 0.53 28.32 16.20
C LEU A 146 0.94 26.98 16.76
#